data_eb04d7a1ff51adc4769eb52bc0e5dcc8
#
_entry.id   eb04d7a1ff51adc4769eb52bc0e5dcc8
#
_cell.length_a   1.000
_cell.length_b   1.000
_cell.length_c   1.000
_cell.angle_alpha   90.00
_cell.angle_beta   90.00
_cell.angle_gamma   90.00
#
_symmetry.space_group_name_H-M   'P 1'
#
loop_
_entity.id
_entity.type
_entity.pdbx_description
1 polymer ?
#
loop_
_entity_poly.entity_id
_entity_poly.type
_entity_poly.pdbx_seq_one_letter_code
_entity_poly.pdbx_strand_id
1 'polypeptide(L)'
;QRFDDEFQIVSFGEGKGKDTGCVVFVLKTKEGVEFNSVPNGTYDYRKDLYQQCLQNFDQFKGKMAKVQFEDYSTEKVPLRNRMIMIRDLGFD
;
A
#
# COMPACT_ATOMS: atom_id res chain seq x y z
N GLN A 1 8.09 -17.31 -7.91
CA GLN A 1 8.18 -17.33 -6.45
C GLN A 1 7.82 -15.97 -5.89
N ARG A 2 7.08 -15.97 -4.78
CA ARG A 2 6.64 -14.73 -4.16
C ARG A 2 7.20 -14.60 -2.77
N PHE A 3 7.48 -13.35 -2.42
CA PHE A 3 7.94 -12.99 -1.08
C PHE A 3 6.91 -12.09 -0.42
N ASP A 4 6.97 -11.97 0.89
CA ASP A 4 6.24 -10.91 1.57
C ASP A 4 7.13 -10.28 2.64
N ASP A 5 6.88 -9.00 2.90
CA ASP A 5 7.60 -8.24 3.90
C ASP A 5 6.73 -7.06 4.31
N GLU A 6 7.12 -6.39 5.37
CA GLU A 6 6.35 -5.27 5.91
C GLU A 6 7.08 -3.95 5.68
N PHE A 7 6.31 -2.93 5.30
CA PHE A 7 6.84 -1.60 5.02
C PHE A 7 5.93 -0.56 5.66
N GLN A 8 6.49 0.56 6.06
CA GLN A 8 5.74 1.60 6.75
C GLN A 8 4.94 2.45 5.76
N ILE A 9 3.68 2.72 6.10
CA ILE A 9 2.83 3.63 5.32
C ILE A 9 3.22 5.05 5.66
N VAL A 10 3.53 5.86 4.64
CA VAL A 10 3.94 7.25 4.86
C VAL A 10 2.99 8.25 4.21
N SER A 11 2.28 7.85 3.14
CA SER A 11 1.37 8.76 2.44
C SER A 11 0.39 7.94 1.61
N PHE A 12 -0.48 8.63 0.88
CA PHE A 12 -1.41 7.99 -0.04
C PHE A 12 -1.71 8.94 -1.20
N GLY A 13 -2.28 8.37 -2.24
CA GLY A 13 -2.73 9.12 -3.39
C GLY A 13 -3.86 8.39 -4.09
N GLU A 14 -4.27 8.92 -5.22
CA GLU A 14 -5.35 8.37 -6.02
C GLU A 14 -4.77 7.63 -7.24
N GLY A 15 -5.36 6.49 -7.58
CA GLY A 15 -4.99 5.78 -8.80
C GLY A 15 -5.39 6.56 -10.04
N LYS A 16 -4.91 6.10 -11.19
CA LYS A 16 -5.15 6.77 -12.48
C LYS A 16 -5.87 5.82 -13.42
N GLY A 17 -6.48 6.42 -14.46
CA GLY A 17 -7.19 5.63 -15.46
C GLY A 17 -8.36 4.90 -14.86
N LYS A 18 -8.43 3.60 -15.07
CA LYS A 18 -9.52 2.79 -14.53
C LYS A 18 -9.47 2.65 -13.01
N ASP A 19 -8.37 3.04 -12.39
CA ASP A 19 -8.24 3.01 -10.93
C ASP A 19 -8.55 4.36 -10.28
N THR A 20 -9.09 5.30 -11.03
CA THR A 20 -9.51 6.59 -10.50
C THR A 20 -10.49 6.39 -9.34
N GLY A 21 -10.25 7.09 -8.24
CA GLY A 21 -11.05 6.96 -7.03
C GLY A 21 -10.58 5.88 -6.08
N CYS A 22 -9.65 5.03 -6.52
CA CYS A 22 -9.08 3.97 -5.67
C CYS A 22 -7.81 4.47 -5.01
N VAL A 23 -7.52 3.96 -3.81
CA VAL A 23 -6.34 4.38 -3.07
C VAL A 23 -5.08 3.74 -3.63
N VAL A 24 -4.00 4.50 -3.61
CA VAL A 24 -2.63 4.00 -3.77
C VAL A 24 -1.87 4.45 -2.54
N PHE A 25 -1.29 3.52 -1.79
CA PHE A 25 -0.50 3.87 -0.63
C PHE A 25 0.94 4.11 -1.03
N VAL A 26 1.59 5.04 -0.35
CA VAL A 26 3.03 5.26 -0.49
C VAL A 26 3.68 4.63 0.73
N LEU A 27 4.56 3.69 0.48
CA LEU A 27 5.27 2.94 1.51
C LEU A 27 6.76 3.30 1.46
N LYS A 28 7.46 2.98 2.53
CA LYS A 28 8.87 3.32 2.63
C LYS A 28 9.69 2.10 3.04
N THR A 29 10.80 1.87 2.36
CA THR A 29 11.75 0.82 2.72
C THR A 29 12.53 1.21 3.96
N LYS A 30 13.27 0.27 4.53
CA LYS A 30 14.14 0.55 5.67
C LYS A 30 15.23 1.57 5.33
N GLU A 31 15.63 1.62 4.07
CA GLU A 31 16.63 2.58 3.60
C GLU A 31 16.04 3.95 3.30
N GLY A 32 14.72 4.11 3.43
CA GLY A 32 14.06 5.38 3.22
C GLY A 32 13.57 5.62 1.79
N VAL A 33 13.59 4.61 0.93
CA VAL A 33 13.10 4.74 -0.45
C VAL A 33 11.59 4.56 -0.47
N GLU A 34 10.88 5.50 -1.09
CA GLU A 34 9.42 5.43 -1.18
C GLU A 34 8.99 4.72 -2.44
N PHE A 35 7.90 3.98 -2.35
CA PHE A 35 7.32 3.30 -3.50
C PHE A 35 5.81 3.18 -3.31
N ASN A 36 5.09 3.02 -4.44
CA ASN A 36 3.64 2.91 -4.42
C ASN A 36 3.21 1.46 -4.30
N SER A 37 2.12 1.23 -3.58
CA SER A 37 1.55 -0.10 -3.43
C SER A 37 0.03 -0.01 -3.46
N VAL A 38 -0.60 -0.89 -4.25
CA VAL A 38 -2.05 -0.95 -4.38
C VAL A 38 -2.56 -2.08 -3.51
N PRO A 39 -3.56 -1.82 -2.64
CA PRO A 39 -4.12 -2.90 -1.83
C PRO A 39 -4.90 -3.89 -2.69
N ASN A 40 -4.85 -5.16 -2.29
CA ASN A 40 -5.70 -6.18 -2.87
C ASN A 40 -7.16 -5.89 -2.54
N GLY A 41 -8.05 -6.30 -3.43
CA GLY A 41 -9.48 -6.16 -3.17
C GLY A 41 -10.23 -5.66 -4.38
N THR A 42 -11.55 -5.58 -4.22
CA THR A 42 -12.43 -5.08 -5.28
C THR A 42 -12.26 -3.58 -5.46
N TYR A 43 -12.79 -3.07 -6.57
CA TYR A 43 -12.83 -1.62 -6.79
C TYR A 43 -13.56 -0.92 -5.67
N ASP A 44 -14.71 -1.44 -5.26
CA ASP A 44 -15.52 -0.80 -4.20
C ASP A 44 -14.75 -0.73 -2.89
N TYR A 45 -14.04 -1.80 -2.53
CA TYR A 45 -13.22 -1.82 -1.33
C TYR A 45 -12.10 -0.78 -1.41
N ARG A 46 -11.42 -0.72 -2.54
CA ARG A 46 -10.30 0.21 -2.70
C ARG A 46 -10.77 1.67 -2.77
N LYS A 47 -11.94 1.91 -3.32
CA LYS A 47 -12.55 3.25 -3.32
C LYS A 47 -12.96 3.66 -1.91
N ASP A 48 -13.48 2.72 -1.13
CA ASP A 48 -13.85 2.99 0.25
C ASP A 48 -12.61 3.34 1.08
N LEU A 49 -11.52 2.60 0.88
CA LEU A 49 -10.26 2.92 1.56
C LEU A 49 -9.78 4.32 1.20
N TYR A 50 -9.91 4.73 -0.05
CA TYR A 50 -9.51 6.06 -0.46
C TYR A 50 -10.32 7.13 0.28
N GLN A 51 -11.63 6.93 0.41
CA GLN A 51 -12.47 7.85 1.16
C GLN A 51 -12.06 7.90 2.64
N GLN A 52 -11.74 6.78 3.22
CA GLN A 52 -11.26 6.74 4.60
C GLN A 52 -9.96 7.52 4.77
N CYS A 53 -9.04 7.40 3.80
CA CYS A 53 -7.80 8.15 3.82
C CYS A 53 -8.05 9.66 3.72
N LEU A 54 -9.00 10.06 2.87
CA LEU A 54 -9.34 11.49 2.76
C LEU A 54 -9.92 12.04 4.05
N GLN A 55 -10.70 11.23 4.76
CA GLN A 55 -11.35 11.66 6.00
C GLN A 55 -10.39 11.69 7.17
N ASN A 56 -9.53 10.68 7.29
CA ASN A 56 -8.62 10.58 8.42
C ASN A 56 -7.46 9.65 8.08
N PHE A 57 -6.45 10.19 7.43
CA PHE A 57 -5.27 9.41 7.08
C PHE A 57 -4.46 8.98 8.31
N ASP A 58 -4.61 9.68 9.44
CA ASP A 58 -3.82 9.36 10.63
C ASP A 58 -4.06 7.94 11.13
N GLN A 59 -5.21 7.34 10.82
CA GLN A 59 -5.44 5.95 11.21
C GLN A 59 -4.55 4.96 10.44
N PHE A 60 -3.98 5.40 9.33
CA PHE A 60 -3.10 4.55 8.50
C PHE A 60 -1.64 4.95 8.62
N LYS A 61 -1.36 6.23 8.79
CA LYS A 61 0.00 6.78 8.76
C LYS A 61 0.85 6.16 9.84
N GLY A 62 2.02 5.67 9.45
CA GLY A 62 2.96 5.05 10.37
C GLY A 62 2.70 3.57 10.63
N LYS A 63 1.56 3.04 10.19
CA LYS A 63 1.27 1.63 10.32
C LYS A 63 2.13 0.82 9.36
N MET A 64 2.35 -0.44 9.70
CA MET A 64 3.09 -1.35 8.83
C MET A 64 2.12 -2.06 7.91
N ALA A 65 2.44 -2.09 6.63
CA ALA A 65 1.66 -2.80 5.62
C ALA A 65 2.43 -4.02 5.17
N LYS A 66 1.75 -5.17 5.14
CA LYS A 66 2.34 -6.39 4.60
C LYS A 66 2.14 -6.38 3.10
N VAL A 67 3.23 -6.58 2.37
CA VAL A 67 3.26 -6.47 0.92
C VAL A 67 3.78 -7.77 0.35
N GLN A 68 3.09 -8.28 -0.66
CA GLN A 68 3.49 -9.46 -1.41
C GLN A 68 4.11 -9.01 -2.72
N PHE A 69 5.24 -9.59 -3.11
CA PHE A 69 5.97 -9.14 -4.30
C PHE A 69 6.78 -10.27 -4.89
N GLU A 70 7.33 -10.06 -6.09
CA GLU A 70 8.04 -11.10 -6.82
C GLU A 70 9.56 -10.97 -6.74
N ASP A 71 10.07 -9.77 -6.60
CA ASP A 71 11.52 -9.54 -6.57
C ASP A 71 11.80 -8.13 -6.06
N TYR A 72 13.06 -7.83 -5.84
CA TYR A 72 13.51 -6.49 -5.47
C TYR A 72 14.22 -5.82 -6.64
N SER A 73 14.04 -4.51 -6.77
CA SER A 73 14.86 -3.71 -7.66
C SER A 73 16.28 -3.54 -7.08
N THR A 74 17.16 -2.89 -7.83
CA THR A 74 18.52 -2.57 -7.34
C THR A 74 18.49 -1.68 -6.11
N GLU A 75 17.43 -0.89 -5.94
CA GLU A 75 17.24 -0.03 -4.76
C GLU A 75 16.46 -0.73 -3.65
N LYS A 76 16.25 -2.02 -3.78
CA LYS A 76 15.53 -2.86 -2.81
C LYS A 76 14.06 -2.47 -2.66
N VAL A 77 13.48 -1.97 -3.74
CA VAL A 77 12.05 -1.69 -3.82
C VAL A 77 11.34 -2.94 -4.34
N PRO A 78 10.25 -3.38 -3.67
CA PRO A 78 9.51 -4.56 -4.14
C PRO A 78 8.90 -4.33 -5.51
N LEU A 79 9.11 -5.29 -6.41
CA LEU A 79 8.59 -5.24 -7.76
C LEU A 79 7.32 -6.10 -7.86
N ARG A 80 6.35 -5.65 -8.66
CA ARG A 80 5.07 -6.32 -8.85
C ARG A 80 4.40 -6.57 -7.50
N ASN A 81 4.34 -5.53 -6.71
CA ASN A 81 3.90 -5.64 -5.33
C ASN A 81 2.39 -5.42 -5.21
N ARG A 82 1.82 -6.03 -4.17
CA ARG A 82 0.44 -5.81 -3.75
C ARG A 82 0.40 -5.76 -2.24
N MET A 83 -0.30 -4.79 -1.69
CA MET A 83 -0.49 -4.71 -0.26
C MET A 83 -1.60 -5.66 0.14
N ILE A 84 -1.33 -6.56 1.08
CA ILE A 84 -2.28 -7.60 1.45
C ILE A 84 -2.85 -7.44 2.85
N MET A 85 -2.22 -6.60 3.69
CA MET A 85 -2.71 -6.42 5.05
C MET A 85 -2.11 -5.14 5.63
N ILE A 86 -2.86 -4.46 6.50
CA ILE A 86 -2.32 -3.39 7.33
C ILE A 86 -2.39 -3.87 8.77
N ARG A 87 -1.24 -3.85 9.44
CA ARG A 87 -1.14 -4.33 10.81
C ARG A 87 -2.00 -3.47 11.72
N ASP A 88 -2.70 -4.12 12.64
CA ASP A 88 -3.53 -3.49 13.67
C ASP A 88 -4.82 -2.86 13.17
N LEU A 89 -5.18 -3.05 11.90
CA LEU A 89 -6.46 -2.57 11.40
C LEU A 89 -7.45 -3.70 11.12
N GLY A 90 -7.04 -4.95 11.33
CA GLY A 90 -7.96 -6.06 11.32
C GLY A 90 -8.46 -6.50 9.95
N PHE A 91 -7.84 -6.06 8.88
CA PHE A 91 -8.16 -6.64 7.58
C PHE A 91 -6.96 -7.38 7.02
N ASP A 92 -7.24 -8.43 6.33
CA ASP A 92 -6.22 -9.28 5.72
C ASP A 92 -6.84 -10.10 4.61
#